data_9c464682250d80e18ea937b5dc7b8b76
#
_entry.id   9c464682250d80e18ea937b5dc7b8b76
#
_cell.length_a   1.000
_cell.length_b   1.000
_cell.length_c   1.000
_cell.angle_alpha   90.00
_cell.angle_beta   90.00
_cell.angle_gamma   90.00
#
_symmetry.space_group_name_H-M   'P 1'
#
loop_
_entity.id
_entity.type
_entity.pdbx_description
1 polymer ?
#
loop_
_entity_poly.entity_id
_entity_poly.type
_entity_poly.pdbx_seq_one_letter_code
_entity_poly.pdbx_strand_id
1 'polypeptide(L)'
;MNGLAQQIQIRTAYTRSINLPRDQENLELVRAYLPTSRAIQALERVAAGLPPGSRQRALALIGPYGSGKSAFALFLAALLAPPASAAHQAALAILHRTQPELAERFQPTPIHSRGFLRVPINGIPDSLARQLLLALALAVEQNGFTKAEIGALREAAQPGIPLDRVLTRIRHVQHIWASQGGAGLLIEIDELGKFLEYESYHPQHREIHLLQVLAEHAHEAHAAPVHLVVLLHQGFEYYSQQLGKNLRDEWQKVQGRFEAIAFLEPAEQSLRIVAAAFAPKGSLAPAVTAHCADSITQ
;
A
#
# COMPACT_ATOMS: atom_id res chain seq x y z
N MET A 1 -1.64 46.01 -3.37
CA MET A 1 -1.22 44.87 -2.50
C MET A 1 -1.60 43.58 -3.24
N ASN A 2 -0.63 42.78 -3.66
CA ASN A 2 -0.94 41.48 -4.25
C ASN A 2 -1.56 40.62 -3.17
N GLY A 3 -2.76 40.09 -3.41
CA GLY A 3 -3.46 39.27 -2.44
C GLY A 3 -2.65 38.00 -2.06
N LEU A 4 -2.85 37.48 -0.84
CA LEU A 4 -2.13 36.30 -0.30
C LEU A 4 -2.17 35.11 -1.29
N ALA A 5 -3.28 34.92 -2.00
CA ALA A 5 -3.46 33.86 -3.01
C ALA A 5 -2.47 33.95 -4.20
N GLN A 6 -1.88 35.13 -4.46
CA GLN A 6 -0.87 35.29 -5.51
C GLN A 6 0.55 34.89 -5.03
N GLN A 7 0.76 34.85 -3.73
CA GLN A 7 2.05 34.53 -3.09
C GLN A 7 2.19 33.06 -2.64
N ILE A 8 1.09 32.31 -2.69
CA ILE A 8 1.04 30.92 -2.25
C ILE A 8 0.69 30.02 -3.44
N GLN A 9 1.28 28.86 -3.50
CA GLN A 9 0.94 27.79 -4.44
C GLN A 9 0.69 26.48 -3.70
N ILE A 10 -0.17 25.64 -4.25
CA ILE A 10 -0.36 24.27 -3.75
C ILE A 10 0.68 23.39 -4.45
N ARG A 11 1.38 22.59 -3.65
CA ARG A 11 2.34 21.61 -4.20
C ARG A 11 1.59 20.55 -4.99
N THR A 12 2.09 20.22 -6.17
CA THR A 12 1.46 19.28 -7.12
C THR A 12 1.22 17.89 -6.51
N ALA A 13 2.08 17.46 -5.59
CA ALA A 13 1.93 16.20 -4.88
C ALA A 13 0.62 16.05 -4.07
N TYR A 14 -0.03 17.17 -3.72
CA TYR A 14 -1.27 17.19 -2.92
C TYR A 14 -2.51 17.52 -3.74
N THR A 15 -2.39 17.76 -5.05
CA THR A 15 -3.50 18.25 -5.87
C THR A 15 -4.35 17.17 -6.53
N ARG A 16 -3.95 15.91 -6.47
CA ARG A 16 -4.65 14.81 -7.13
C ARG A 16 -4.67 13.53 -6.31
N SER A 17 -5.64 12.67 -6.61
CA SER A 17 -5.71 11.31 -6.04
C SER A 17 -4.54 10.46 -6.52
N ILE A 18 -3.99 9.66 -5.62
CA ILE A 18 -2.97 8.66 -5.93
C ILE A 18 -3.65 7.42 -6.50
N ASN A 19 -3.05 6.88 -7.56
CA ASN A 19 -3.41 5.59 -8.14
C ASN A 19 -2.17 4.70 -8.08
N LEU A 20 -2.20 3.63 -7.30
CA LEU A 20 -1.02 2.85 -6.98
C LEU A 20 -0.27 2.30 -8.21
N PRO A 21 -0.94 1.68 -9.22
CA PRO A 21 -0.26 1.24 -10.44
C PRO A 21 0.35 2.37 -11.27
N ARG A 22 -0.38 3.50 -11.42
CA ARG A 22 0.08 4.64 -12.23
C ARG A 22 1.23 5.40 -11.59
N ASP A 23 1.17 5.57 -10.27
CA ASP A 23 2.05 6.48 -9.53
C ASP A 23 3.25 5.76 -8.87
N GLN A 24 3.43 4.48 -9.15
CA GLN A 24 4.47 3.65 -8.49
C GLN A 24 5.90 4.17 -8.65
N GLU A 25 6.21 4.86 -9.74
CA GLU A 25 7.53 5.43 -10.03
C GLU A 25 7.63 6.92 -9.64
N ASN A 26 6.59 7.50 -9.02
CA ASN A 26 6.55 8.94 -8.74
C ASN A 26 7.32 9.29 -7.47
N LEU A 27 8.59 9.60 -7.64
CA LEU A 27 9.50 9.99 -6.55
C LEU A 27 9.09 11.27 -5.83
N GLU A 28 8.40 12.22 -6.50
CA GLU A 28 7.93 13.45 -5.87
C GLU A 28 6.86 13.18 -4.81
N LEU A 29 5.96 12.21 -5.06
CA LEU A 29 4.97 11.79 -4.07
C LEU A 29 5.63 11.17 -2.84
N VAL A 30 6.68 10.35 -3.04
CA VAL A 30 7.45 9.77 -1.94
C VAL A 30 8.13 10.86 -1.12
N ARG A 31 8.80 11.83 -1.78
CA ARG A 31 9.50 12.93 -1.11
C ARG A 31 8.58 13.90 -0.37
N ALA A 32 7.34 14.04 -0.86
CA ALA A 32 6.33 14.88 -0.24
C ALA A 32 5.59 14.19 0.91
N TYR A 33 5.82 12.90 1.13
CA TYR A 33 5.11 12.15 2.16
C TYR A 33 5.47 12.61 3.57
N LEU A 34 4.44 12.77 4.40
CA LEU A 34 4.57 13.12 5.82
C LEU A 34 4.09 11.93 6.66
N PRO A 35 4.98 11.21 7.33
CA PRO A 35 4.58 10.15 8.25
C PRO A 35 3.75 10.72 9.40
N THR A 36 2.51 10.28 9.49
CA THR A 36 1.57 10.62 10.56
C THR A 36 1.61 9.57 11.65
N SER A 37 0.94 9.82 12.79
CA SER A 37 0.89 8.85 13.89
C SER A 37 0.30 7.49 13.45
N ARG A 38 -0.72 7.49 12.60
CA ARG A 38 -1.32 6.26 12.08
C ARG A 38 -0.42 5.56 11.06
N ALA A 39 0.26 6.34 10.25
CA ALA A 39 1.26 5.80 9.33
C ALA A 39 2.41 5.14 10.08
N ILE A 40 2.93 5.77 11.14
CA ILE A 40 3.98 5.18 11.99
C ILE A 40 3.49 3.87 12.63
N GLN A 41 2.30 3.85 13.20
CA GLN A 41 1.70 2.63 13.74
C GLN A 41 1.61 1.50 12.69
N ALA A 42 1.19 1.82 11.46
CA ALA A 42 1.12 0.85 10.37
C ALA A 42 2.53 0.36 9.96
N LEU A 43 3.52 1.26 9.90
CA LEU A 43 4.91 0.89 9.59
C LEU A 43 5.51 -0.02 10.67
N GLU A 44 5.22 0.22 11.95
CA GLU A 44 5.66 -0.65 13.05
C GLU A 44 5.12 -2.08 12.88
N ARG A 45 3.86 -2.23 12.44
CA ARG A 45 3.26 -3.53 12.17
C ARG A 45 3.90 -4.22 10.97
N VAL A 46 4.11 -3.50 9.87
CA VAL A 46 4.84 -4.04 8.71
C VAL A 46 6.25 -4.46 9.13
N ALA A 47 6.97 -3.60 9.86
CA ALA A 47 8.32 -3.90 10.32
C ALA A 47 8.39 -5.13 11.25
N ALA A 48 7.33 -5.41 12.03
CA ALA A 48 7.23 -6.63 12.82
C ALA A 48 7.07 -7.88 11.94
N GLY A 49 6.54 -7.74 10.73
CA GLY A 49 6.41 -8.79 9.73
C GLY A 49 7.67 -9.09 8.91
N LEU A 50 8.66 -8.20 8.89
CA LEU A 50 9.86 -8.36 8.05
C LEU A 50 10.80 -9.50 8.49
N PRO A 51 11.06 -9.73 9.79
CA PRO A 51 11.97 -10.77 10.22
C PRO A 51 11.54 -12.18 9.72
N PRO A 52 12.51 -13.07 9.41
CA PRO A 52 12.21 -14.46 9.09
C PRO A 52 11.40 -15.12 10.22
N GLY A 53 10.39 -15.90 9.84
CA GLY A 53 9.52 -16.60 10.80
C GLY A 53 8.39 -15.77 11.40
N SER A 54 8.32 -14.44 11.13
CA SER A 54 7.16 -13.64 11.50
C SER A 54 5.90 -14.13 10.81
N ARG A 55 4.74 -13.93 11.47
CA ARG A 55 3.42 -14.31 10.95
C ARG A 55 2.45 -13.13 10.80
N GLN A 56 2.90 -11.90 11.03
CA GLN A 56 2.06 -10.70 10.98
C GLN A 56 2.32 -9.94 9.66
N ARG A 57 1.75 -10.43 8.55
CA ARG A 57 2.01 -9.88 7.21
C ARG A 57 0.76 -9.52 6.40
N ALA A 58 -0.43 -9.62 7.01
CA ALA A 58 -1.68 -9.18 6.39
C ALA A 58 -2.25 -7.99 7.16
N LEU A 59 -2.29 -6.83 6.52
CA LEU A 59 -2.68 -5.54 7.11
C LEU A 59 -3.88 -4.96 6.37
N ALA A 60 -4.89 -4.48 7.10
CA ALA A 60 -6.02 -3.74 6.55
C ALA A 60 -6.01 -2.30 7.07
N LEU A 61 -5.89 -1.33 6.17
CA LEU A 61 -5.99 0.09 6.46
C LEU A 61 -7.42 0.56 6.20
N ILE A 62 -8.12 0.96 7.24
CA ILE A 62 -9.53 1.31 7.19
C ILE A 62 -9.71 2.79 7.50
N GLY A 63 -10.32 3.55 6.59
CA GLY A 63 -10.56 4.98 6.79
C GLY A 63 -11.23 5.64 5.59
N PRO A 64 -11.82 6.82 5.75
CA PRO A 64 -12.56 7.51 4.70
C PRO A 64 -11.68 7.87 3.50
N TYR A 65 -12.30 8.28 2.40
CA TYR A 65 -11.59 8.87 1.26
C TYR A 65 -10.77 10.09 1.72
N GLY A 66 -9.58 10.25 1.14
CA GLY A 66 -8.70 11.36 1.49
C GLY A 66 -7.93 11.21 2.81
N SER A 67 -8.07 10.09 3.54
CA SER A 67 -7.32 9.86 4.79
C SER A 67 -5.83 9.53 4.60
N GLY A 68 -5.32 9.47 3.35
CA GLY A 68 -3.89 9.25 3.08
C GLY A 68 -3.46 7.80 2.91
N LYS A 69 -4.39 6.82 2.89
CA LYS A 69 -4.07 5.38 2.76
C LYS A 69 -3.24 5.04 1.52
N SER A 70 -3.65 5.53 0.35
CA SER A 70 -2.93 5.28 -0.91
C SER A 70 -1.54 5.96 -0.92
N ALA A 71 -1.41 7.14 -0.26
CA ALA A 71 -0.12 7.79 -0.07
C ALA A 71 0.80 6.96 0.85
N PHE A 72 0.24 6.40 1.91
CA PHE A 72 0.95 5.47 2.79
C PHE A 72 1.43 4.23 2.03
N ALA A 73 0.56 3.58 1.24
CA ALA A 73 0.93 2.41 0.47
C ALA A 73 2.08 2.71 -0.50
N LEU A 74 2.04 3.85 -1.21
CA LEU A 74 3.13 4.30 -2.06
C LEU A 74 4.44 4.50 -1.27
N PHE A 75 4.37 5.10 -0.09
CA PHE A 75 5.53 5.31 0.78
C PHE A 75 6.09 3.99 1.33
N LEU A 76 5.23 3.07 1.75
CA LEU A 76 5.61 1.72 2.17
C LEU A 76 6.32 0.96 1.04
N ALA A 77 5.77 1.00 -0.17
CA ALA A 77 6.40 0.38 -1.33
C ALA A 77 7.79 0.96 -1.61
N ALA A 78 7.97 2.27 -1.41
CA ALA A 78 9.29 2.92 -1.54
C ALA A 78 10.26 2.43 -0.44
N LEU A 79 9.82 2.26 0.81
CA LEU A 79 10.66 1.70 1.89
C LEU A 79 11.09 0.25 1.61
N LEU A 80 10.27 -0.53 0.91
CA LEU A 80 10.54 -1.93 0.59
C LEU A 80 11.16 -2.12 -0.81
N ALA A 81 11.39 -1.03 -1.55
CA ALA A 81 12.01 -1.04 -2.87
C ALA A 81 13.50 -1.46 -2.80
N PRO A 82 14.15 -1.74 -3.95
CA PRO A 82 15.57 -2.04 -3.98
C PRO A 82 16.41 -0.98 -3.25
N PRO A 83 17.38 -1.37 -2.40
CA PRO A 83 18.18 -0.44 -1.58
C PRO A 83 18.87 0.66 -2.36
N ALA A 84 19.31 0.35 -3.57
CA ALA A 84 19.98 1.30 -4.46
C ALA A 84 19.01 2.29 -5.15
N SER A 85 17.69 2.10 -5.02
CA SER A 85 16.71 2.95 -5.68
C SER A 85 16.58 4.32 -5.00
N ALA A 86 16.36 5.37 -5.80
CA ALA A 86 16.12 6.71 -5.28
C ALA A 86 14.85 6.79 -4.39
N ALA A 87 13.86 5.93 -4.65
CA ALA A 87 12.63 5.85 -3.87
C ALA A 87 12.90 5.31 -2.46
N HIS A 88 13.66 4.21 -2.35
CA HIS A 88 14.06 3.65 -1.04
C HIS A 88 14.86 4.66 -0.22
N GLN A 89 15.89 5.26 -0.83
CA GLN A 89 16.75 6.22 -0.16
C GLN A 89 15.96 7.45 0.33
N ALA A 90 15.04 7.97 -0.48
CA ALA A 90 14.19 9.10 -0.10
C ALA A 90 13.24 8.74 1.05
N ALA A 91 12.56 7.59 0.97
CA ALA A 91 11.64 7.14 1.99
C ALA A 91 12.36 6.85 3.32
N LEU A 92 13.50 6.16 3.27
CA LEU A 92 14.31 5.85 4.44
C LEU A 92 14.84 7.13 5.12
N ALA A 93 15.30 8.11 4.33
CA ALA A 93 15.75 9.40 4.86
C ALA A 93 14.62 10.19 5.55
N ILE A 94 13.38 10.10 5.06
CA ILE A 94 12.22 10.70 5.72
C ILE A 94 11.93 9.99 7.04
N LEU A 95 11.91 8.67 7.03
CA LEU A 95 11.62 7.86 8.21
C LEU A 95 12.72 8.04 9.27
N HIS A 96 13.98 8.08 8.86
CA HIS A 96 15.11 8.27 9.77
C HIS A 96 15.07 9.62 10.52
N ARG A 97 14.56 10.67 9.88
CA ARG A 97 14.40 11.99 10.53
C ARG A 97 13.27 12.03 11.55
N THR A 98 12.24 11.20 11.37
CA THR A 98 11.04 11.22 12.20
C THR A 98 11.02 10.10 13.25
N GLN A 99 11.54 8.92 12.90
CA GLN A 99 11.53 7.69 13.68
C GLN A 99 12.80 6.87 13.39
N PRO A 100 13.99 7.25 13.95
CA PRO A 100 15.27 6.60 13.65
C PRO A 100 15.26 5.09 13.92
N GLU A 101 14.75 4.66 15.07
CA GLU A 101 14.71 3.25 15.47
C GLU A 101 13.81 2.41 14.53
N LEU A 102 12.72 2.98 14.03
CA LEU A 102 11.87 2.32 13.06
C LEU A 102 12.56 2.25 11.68
N ALA A 103 13.29 3.28 11.30
CA ALA A 103 14.04 3.31 10.04
C ALA A 103 15.08 2.17 9.97
N GLU A 104 15.77 1.87 11.07
CA GLU A 104 16.73 0.76 11.14
C GLU A 104 16.08 -0.60 10.81
N ARG A 105 14.81 -0.79 11.14
CA ARG A 105 14.07 -2.02 10.85
C ARG A 105 13.72 -2.20 9.38
N PHE A 106 13.77 -1.13 8.58
CA PHE A 106 13.57 -1.15 7.12
C PHE A 106 14.89 -1.18 6.36
N GLN A 107 16.03 -1.23 7.06
CA GLN A 107 17.31 -1.39 6.38
C GLN A 107 17.42 -2.79 5.76
N PRO A 108 17.72 -2.87 4.47
CA PRO A 108 17.80 -4.15 3.77
C PRO A 108 19.04 -4.92 4.22
N THR A 109 18.90 -6.23 4.27
CA THR A 109 20.08 -7.11 4.39
C THR A 109 20.81 -7.17 3.06
N PRO A 110 22.16 -7.33 3.04
CA PRO A 110 22.93 -7.39 1.80
C PRO A 110 22.49 -8.48 0.82
N ILE A 111 21.86 -9.55 1.31
CA ILE A 111 21.37 -10.67 0.50
C ILE A 111 20.12 -10.27 -0.33
N HIS A 112 19.36 -9.26 0.11
CA HIS A 112 18.11 -8.86 -0.50
C HIS A 112 18.25 -7.58 -1.35
N SER A 113 19.22 -7.60 -2.29
CA SER A 113 19.57 -6.42 -3.10
C SER A 113 18.44 -5.92 -4.03
N ARG A 114 17.47 -6.77 -4.36
CA ARG A 114 16.33 -6.43 -5.22
C ARG A 114 15.09 -5.93 -4.46
N GLY A 115 15.09 -5.94 -3.12
CA GLY A 115 13.94 -5.52 -2.33
C GLY A 115 12.70 -6.39 -2.55
N PHE A 116 11.53 -5.83 -2.30
CA PHE A 116 10.25 -6.51 -2.52
C PHE A 116 9.75 -6.32 -3.96
N LEU A 117 9.19 -7.38 -4.55
CA LEU A 117 8.44 -7.30 -5.80
C LEU A 117 7.10 -6.64 -5.50
N ARG A 118 6.89 -5.45 -6.01
CA ARG A 118 5.66 -4.69 -5.80
C ARG A 118 4.55 -5.14 -6.76
N VAL A 119 3.36 -5.42 -6.22
CA VAL A 119 2.17 -5.85 -6.97
C VAL A 119 0.99 -4.94 -6.57
N PRO A 120 0.92 -3.72 -7.14
CA PRO A 120 -0.15 -2.78 -6.85
C PRO A 120 -1.42 -3.08 -7.64
N ILE A 121 -2.57 -3.09 -6.98
CA ILE A 121 -3.88 -3.36 -7.55
C ILE A 121 -4.83 -2.24 -7.15
N ASN A 122 -5.54 -1.66 -8.13
CA ASN A 122 -6.64 -0.75 -7.87
C ASN A 122 -7.97 -1.47 -8.03
N GLY A 123 -8.89 -1.25 -7.10
CA GLY A 123 -10.22 -1.80 -7.14
C GLY A 123 -11.02 -1.34 -8.37
N ILE A 124 -11.52 -2.30 -9.11
CA ILE A 124 -12.45 -2.14 -10.23
C ILE A 124 -13.55 -3.19 -10.10
N PRO A 125 -14.71 -3.04 -10.77
CA PRO A 125 -15.75 -4.06 -10.80
C PRO A 125 -15.31 -5.26 -11.66
N ASP A 126 -14.46 -6.13 -11.12
CA ASP A 126 -13.91 -7.33 -11.79
C ASP A 126 -13.50 -8.37 -10.74
N SER A 127 -13.10 -9.56 -11.18
CA SER A 127 -12.54 -10.61 -10.33
C SER A 127 -11.20 -10.19 -9.72
N LEU A 128 -11.08 -10.26 -8.41
CA LEU A 128 -9.83 -10.01 -7.68
C LEU A 128 -8.74 -10.99 -8.11
N ALA A 129 -9.09 -12.29 -8.26
CA ALA A 129 -8.15 -13.32 -8.71
C ALA A 129 -7.54 -12.97 -10.07
N ARG A 130 -8.39 -12.54 -11.01
CA ARG A 130 -7.96 -12.11 -12.33
C ARG A 130 -7.06 -10.89 -12.28
N GLN A 131 -7.46 -9.84 -11.54
CA GLN A 131 -6.68 -8.61 -11.41
C GLN A 131 -5.36 -8.82 -10.69
N LEU A 132 -5.32 -9.68 -9.68
CA LEU A 132 -4.10 -10.07 -8.98
C LEU A 132 -3.10 -10.73 -9.94
N LEU A 133 -3.54 -11.68 -10.76
CA LEU A 133 -2.66 -12.36 -11.72
C LEU A 133 -2.18 -11.42 -12.84
N LEU A 134 -3.02 -10.48 -13.29
CA LEU A 134 -2.61 -9.45 -14.25
C LEU A 134 -1.59 -8.48 -13.66
N ALA A 135 -1.82 -8.01 -12.44
CA ALA A 135 -0.87 -7.15 -11.73
C ALA A 135 0.46 -7.88 -11.46
N LEU A 136 0.40 -9.15 -11.09
CA LEU A 136 1.59 -9.99 -10.90
C LEU A 136 2.34 -10.17 -12.23
N ALA A 137 1.63 -10.40 -13.35
CA ALA A 137 2.24 -10.51 -14.67
C ALA A 137 2.96 -9.21 -15.07
N LEU A 138 2.37 -8.05 -14.78
CA LEU A 138 2.99 -6.75 -15.03
C LEU A 138 4.24 -6.56 -14.14
N ALA A 139 4.14 -6.90 -12.86
CA ALA A 139 5.26 -6.77 -11.93
C ALA A 139 6.47 -7.63 -12.35
N VAL A 140 6.25 -8.89 -12.74
CA VAL A 140 7.33 -9.77 -13.18
C VAL A 140 7.90 -9.35 -14.54
N GLU A 141 7.07 -8.81 -15.46
CA GLU A 141 7.52 -8.26 -16.74
C GLU A 141 8.49 -7.09 -16.55
N GLN A 142 8.19 -6.17 -15.65
CA GLN A 142 9.04 -5.02 -15.30
C GLN A 142 10.34 -5.44 -14.60
N ASN A 143 10.37 -6.63 -14.05
CA ASN A 143 11.50 -7.14 -13.25
C ASN A 143 12.29 -8.27 -13.92
N GLY A 144 12.20 -8.43 -15.25
CA GLY A 144 13.09 -9.26 -16.05
C GLY A 144 12.82 -10.77 -15.97
N PHE A 145 11.58 -11.17 -15.69
CA PHE A 145 11.17 -12.56 -15.83
C PHE A 145 11.03 -12.96 -17.31
N THR A 146 11.04 -14.25 -17.58
CA THR A 146 10.94 -14.78 -18.93
C THR A 146 9.56 -14.57 -19.55
N LYS A 147 9.48 -14.49 -20.87
CA LYS A 147 8.19 -14.40 -21.60
C LYS A 147 7.26 -15.57 -21.30
N ALA A 148 7.79 -16.76 -21.02
CA ALA A 148 7.01 -17.95 -20.67
C ALA A 148 6.33 -17.78 -19.30
N GLU A 149 7.04 -17.26 -18.31
CA GLU A 149 6.51 -16.98 -16.97
C GLU A 149 5.42 -15.91 -17.00
N ILE A 150 5.66 -14.81 -17.74
CA ILE A 150 4.69 -13.73 -17.94
C ILE A 150 3.44 -14.27 -18.66
N GLY A 151 3.63 -15.04 -19.73
CA GLY A 151 2.56 -15.66 -20.51
C GLY A 151 1.70 -16.59 -19.67
N ALA A 152 2.32 -17.40 -18.82
CA ALA A 152 1.62 -18.32 -17.92
C ALA A 152 0.73 -17.61 -16.87
N LEU A 153 1.13 -16.42 -16.41
CA LEU A 153 0.32 -15.59 -15.51
C LEU A 153 -0.86 -14.96 -16.25
N ARG A 154 -0.64 -14.41 -17.45
CA ARG A 154 -1.68 -13.80 -18.28
C ARG A 154 -2.72 -14.83 -18.74
N GLU A 155 -2.30 -16.03 -19.12
CA GLU A 155 -3.19 -17.13 -19.49
C GLU A 155 -4.04 -17.59 -18.31
N ALA A 156 -3.46 -17.64 -17.11
CA ALA A 156 -4.16 -18.00 -15.88
C ALA A 156 -5.15 -16.91 -15.41
N ALA A 157 -5.04 -15.68 -15.87
CA ALA A 157 -5.84 -14.53 -15.41
C ALA A 157 -7.26 -14.57 -15.99
N GLN A 158 -8.04 -15.58 -15.60
CA GLN A 158 -9.44 -15.77 -16.00
C GLN A 158 -10.36 -15.65 -14.78
N PRO A 159 -11.58 -15.10 -14.93
CA PRO A 159 -12.58 -15.11 -13.86
C PRO A 159 -12.89 -16.56 -13.42
N GLY A 160 -13.03 -16.76 -12.11
CA GLY A 160 -13.34 -18.09 -11.56
C GLY A 160 -12.20 -19.11 -11.61
N ILE A 161 -10.95 -18.66 -11.78
CA ILE A 161 -9.77 -19.53 -11.65
C ILE A 161 -9.76 -20.20 -10.27
N PRO A 162 -9.47 -21.52 -10.17
CA PRO A 162 -9.32 -22.19 -8.89
C PRO A 162 -8.25 -21.55 -8.00
N LEU A 163 -8.54 -21.37 -6.71
CA LEU A 163 -7.68 -20.64 -5.76
C LEU A 163 -6.31 -21.29 -5.57
N ASP A 164 -6.25 -22.62 -5.61
CA ASP A 164 -5.01 -23.39 -5.57
C ASP A 164 -4.08 -23.06 -6.75
N ARG A 165 -4.65 -22.78 -7.92
CA ARG A 165 -3.88 -22.32 -9.08
C ARG A 165 -3.36 -20.91 -8.89
N VAL A 166 -4.14 -20.00 -8.30
CA VAL A 166 -3.67 -18.64 -7.97
C VAL A 166 -2.47 -18.73 -7.03
N LEU A 167 -2.59 -19.48 -5.93
CA LEU A 167 -1.49 -19.68 -4.99
C LEU A 167 -0.27 -20.34 -5.63
N THR A 168 -0.48 -21.33 -6.49
CA THR A 168 0.62 -21.98 -7.21
C THR A 168 1.41 -20.96 -8.04
N ARG A 169 0.73 -20.01 -8.71
CA ARG A 169 1.39 -18.93 -9.46
C ARG A 169 2.16 -17.98 -8.55
N ILE A 170 1.57 -17.59 -7.42
CA ILE A 170 2.25 -16.74 -6.44
C ILE A 170 3.51 -17.43 -5.89
N ARG A 171 3.41 -18.68 -5.47
CA ARG A 171 4.56 -19.46 -4.97
C ARG A 171 5.67 -19.62 -6.00
N HIS A 172 5.31 -19.81 -7.25
CA HIS A 172 6.28 -19.87 -8.35
C HIS A 172 7.05 -18.55 -8.49
N VAL A 173 6.35 -17.42 -8.50
CA VAL A 173 6.96 -16.08 -8.55
C VAL A 173 7.83 -15.82 -7.32
N GLN A 174 7.36 -16.19 -6.12
CA GLN A 174 8.16 -16.07 -4.88
C GLN A 174 9.48 -16.83 -4.98
N HIS A 175 9.43 -18.07 -5.49
CA HIS A 175 10.62 -18.90 -5.63
C HIS A 175 11.65 -18.27 -6.58
N ILE A 176 11.21 -17.82 -7.74
CA ILE A 176 12.09 -17.15 -8.72
C ILE A 176 12.63 -15.85 -8.15
N TRP A 177 11.78 -15.02 -7.53
CA TRP A 177 12.17 -13.75 -6.95
C TRP A 177 13.23 -13.92 -5.86
N ALA A 178 13.04 -14.90 -4.96
CA ALA A 178 14.02 -15.25 -3.94
C ALA A 178 15.37 -15.68 -4.54
N SER A 179 15.36 -16.51 -5.60
CA SER A 179 16.58 -16.97 -6.27
C SER A 179 17.37 -15.83 -6.95
N GLN A 180 16.69 -14.73 -7.23
CA GLN A 180 17.29 -13.52 -7.84
C GLN A 180 17.71 -12.46 -6.80
N GLY A 181 17.68 -12.78 -5.50
CA GLY A 181 18.02 -11.85 -4.41
C GLY A 181 16.86 -10.92 -4.01
N GLY A 182 15.63 -11.31 -4.29
CA GLY A 182 14.43 -10.60 -3.85
C GLY A 182 14.12 -10.87 -2.37
N ALA A 183 13.62 -9.86 -1.66
CA ALA A 183 13.29 -9.92 -0.23
C ALA A 183 11.90 -10.51 0.05
N GLY A 184 10.95 -10.31 -0.85
CA GLY A 184 9.57 -10.72 -0.69
C GLY A 184 8.66 -10.15 -1.78
N LEU A 185 7.36 -10.37 -1.66
CA LEU A 185 6.32 -9.75 -2.48
C LEU A 185 5.50 -8.78 -1.62
N LEU A 186 5.26 -7.57 -2.13
CA LEU A 186 4.33 -6.61 -1.55
C LEU A 186 3.10 -6.55 -2.44
N ILE A 187 2.00 -7.15 -2.00
CA ILE A 187 0.69 -7.08 -2.67
C ILE A 187 -0.12 -5.98 -2.01
N GLU A 188 -0.45 -4.94 -2.77
CA GLU A 188 -1.23 -3.78 -2.30
C GLU A 188 -2.55 -3.73 -3.06
N ILE A 189 -3.68 -3.81 -2.35
CA ILE A 189 -5.02 -3.75 -2.95
C ILE A 189 -5.71 -2.48 -2.47
N ASP A 190 -5.72 -1.44 -3.31
CA ASP A 190 -6.46 -0.22 -3.03
C ASP A 190 -7.93 -0.38 -3.44
N GLU A 191 -8.82 0.30 -2.74
CA GLU A 191 -10.26 0.23 -2.97
C GLU A 191 -10.81 -1.22 -3.03
N LEU A 192 -10.36 -2.08 -2.10
CA LEU A 192 -10.78 -3.48 -2.03
C LEU A 192 -12.31 -3.65 -2.07
N GLY A 193 -13.07 -2.68 -1.53
CA GLY A 193 -14.53 -2.69 -1.52
C GLY A 193 -15.17 -2.93 -2.88
N LYS A 194 -14.56 -2.47 -3.97
CA LYS A 194 -15.10 -2.66 -5.34
C LYS A 194 -15.08 -4.13 -5.79
N PHE A 195 -14.05 -4.88 -5.39
CA PHE A 195 -14.02 -6.32 -5.64
C PHE A 195 -15.08 -7.05 -4.82
N LEU A 196 -15.32 -6.58 -3.60
CA LEU A 196 -16.31 -7.16 -2.71
C LEU A 196 -17.74 -6.89 -3.19
N GLU A 197 -17.99 -5.71 -3.74
CA GLU A 197 -19.24 -5.39 -4.42
C GLU A 197 -19.44 -6.27 -5.65
N TYR A 198 -18.40 -6.47 -6.46
CA TYR A 198 -18.44 -7.37 -7.61
C TYR A 198 -18.77 -8.81 -7.20
N GLU A 199 -18.16 -9.32 -6.13
CA GLU A 199 -18.44 -10.65 -5.57
C GLU A 199 -19.91 -10.83 -5.18
N SER A 200 -20.57 -9.79 -4.67
CA SER A 200 -21.98 -9.87 -4.27
C SER A 200 -22.91 -10.24 -5.45
N TYR A 201 -22.49 -9.94 -6.67
CA TYR A 201 -23.20 -10.30 -7.91
C TYR A 201 -22.65 -11.60 -8.55
N HIS A 202 -21.46 -12.06 -8.13
CA HIS A 202 -20.79 -13.24 -8.71
C HIS A 202 -20.27 -14.19 -7.62
N PRO A 203 -21.11 -14.67 -6.69
CA PRO A 203 -20.67 -15.44 -5.52
C PRO A 203 -19.98 -16.76 -5.85
N GLN A 204 -20.14 -17.24 -7.09
CA GLN A 204 -19.46 -18.43 -7.60
C GLN A 204 -17.93 -18.25 -7.76
N HIS A 205 -17.43 -17.01 -7.80
CA HIS A 205 -15.99 -16.73 -7.96
C HIS A 205 -15.19 -16.87 -6.66
N ARG A 206 -15.87 -16.86 -5.49
CA ARG A 206 -15.27 -17.09 -4.17
C ARG A 206 -14.13 -16.11 -3.84
N GLU A 207 -14.25 -14.86 -4.24
CA GLU A 207 -13.22 -13.82 -4.06
C GLU A 207 -12.94 -13.52 -2.57
N ILE A 208 -13.97 -13.65 -1.74
CA ILE A 208 -13.84 -13.53 -0.28
C ILE A 208 -12.91 -14.63 0.27
N HIS A 209 -13.10 -15.85 -0.19
CA HIS A 209 -12.24 -16.96 0.21
C HIS A 209 -10.81 -16.78 -0.31
N LEU A 210 -10.61 -16.17 -1.49
CA LEU A 210 -9.28 -15.82 -1.96
C LEU A 210 -8.55 -14.90 -0.99
N LEU A 211 -9.21 -13.86 -0.44
CA LEU A 211 -8.61 -12.98 0.55
C LEU A 211 -8.16 -13.72 1.82
N GLN A 212 -8.99 -14.66 2.29
CA GLN A 212 -8.62 -15.51 3.42
C GLN A 212 -7.35 -16.32 3.11
N VAL A 213 -7.34 -16.99 1.97
CA VAL A 213 -6.23 -17.85 1.55
C VAL A 213 -4.95 -17.04 1.31
N LEU A 214 -5.05 -15.83 0.76
CA LEU A 214 -3.92 -14.91 0.59
C LEU A 214 -3.35 -14.46 1.94
N ALA A 215 -4.22 -14.12 2.90
CA ALA A 215 -3.78 -13.71 4.23
C ALA A 215 -3.12 -14.87 4.99
N GLU A 216 -3.67 -16.09 4.90
CA GLU A 216 -3.06 -17.30 5.47
C GLU A 216 -1.69 -17.57 4.83
N HIS A 217 -1.59 -17.48 3.51
CA HIS A 217 -0.32 -17.64 2.80
C HIS A 217 0.71 -16.55 3.19
N ALA A 218 0.28 -15.32 3.44
CA ALA A 218 1.16 -14.25 3.92
C ALA A 218 1.72 -14.55 5.33
N HIS A 219 0.99 -15.32 6.16
CA HIS A 219 1.45 -15.72 7.49
C HIS A 219 2.39 -16.94 7.49
N GLU A 220 2.50 -17.64 6.36
CA GLU A 220 3.44 -18.77 6.22
C GLU A 220 4.88 -18.28 6.10
N ALA A 221 5.83 -19.13 6.53
CA ALA A 221 7.25 -18.85 6.39
C ALA A 221 7.73 -19.26 4.98
N HIS A 222 8.14 -18.30 4.18
CA HIS A 222 8.71 -18.48 2.86
C HIS A 222 10.05 -17.77 2.71
N ALA A 223 10.89 -18.21 1.77
CA ALA A 223 12.16 -17.55 1.45
C ALA A 223 11.94 -16.11 0.93
N ALA A 224 10.85 -15.87 0.19
CA ALA A 224 10.38 -14.54 -0.19
C ALA A 224 8.93 -14.37 0.31
N PRO A 225 8.72 -13.92 1.55
CA PRO A 225 7.39 -13.81 2.14
C PRO A 225 6.50 -12.80 1.42
N VAL A 226 5.18 -13.01 1.48
CA VAL A 226 4.20 -12.04 0.99
C VAL A 226 3.83 -11.08 2.13
N HIS A 227 3.88 -9.78 1.87
CA HIS A 227 3.19 -8.77 2.66
C HIS A 227 1.93 -8.36 1.90
N LEU A 228 0.77 -8.54 2.52
CA LEU A 228 -0.53 -8.21 1.96
C LEU A 228 -1.10 -6.98 2.67
N VAL A 229 -1.29 -5.90 1.92
CA VAL A 229 -1.86 -4.64 2.42
C VAL A 229 -3.13 -4.32 1.66
N VAL A 230 -4.24 -4.24 2.36
CA VAL A 230 -5.53 -3.89 1.75
C VAL A 230 -6.02 -2.55 2.29
N LEU A 231 -6.57 -1.72 1.41
CA LEU A 231 -7.10 -0.40 1.73
C LEU A 231 -8.62 -0.41 1.56
N LEU A 232 -9.31 -0.02 2.61
CA LEU A 232 -10.77 -0.02 2.70
C LEU A 232 -11.29 1.37 3.13
N HIS A 233 -12.44 1.77 2.60
CA HIS A 233 -13.10 3.02 3.01
C HIS A 233 -13.91 2.85 4.28
N GLN A 234 -14.39 1.63 4.52
CA GLN A 234 -15.22 1.24 5.65
C GLN A 234 -14.74 -0.10 6.19
N GLY A 235 -15.09 -0.42 7.44
CA GLY A 235 -14.75 -1.70 8.03
C GLY A 235 -15.33 -2.88 7.27
N PHE A 236 -14.73 -4.04 7.45
CA PHE A 236 -15.22 -5.30 6.85
C PHE A 236 -16.69 -5.57 7.16
N GLU A 237 -17.17 -5.15 8.33
CA GLU A 237 -18.56 -5.35 8.78
C GLU A 237 -19.58 -4.66 7.87
N TYR A 238 -19.24 -3.51 7.31
CA TYR A 238 -20.12 -2.76 6.42
C TYR A 238 -20.41 -3.55 5.14
N TYR A 239 -19.38 -4.11 4.54
CA TYR A 239 -19.54 -4.93 3.33
C TYR A 239 -20.32 -6.22 3.62
N SER A 240 -20.21 -6.75 4.84
CA SER A 240 -20.94 -7.96 5.25
C SER A 240 -22.44 -7.73 5.44
N GLN A 241 -22.89 -6.50 5.76
CA GLN A 241 -24.31 -6.22 6.01
C GLN A 241 -25.19 -6.44 4.78
N GLN A 242 -24.65 -6.25 3.59
CA GLN A 242 -25.37 -6.46 2.32
C GLN A 242 -25.32 -7.92 1.85
N LEU A 243 -24.54 -8.77 2.52
CA LEU A 243 -24.37 -10.16 2.16
C LEU A 243 -25.33 -11.08 2.94
N GLY A 244 -25.72 -12.21 2.35
CA GLY A 244 -26.48 -13.25 3.04
C GLY A 244 -25.73 -13.83 4.26
N LYS A 245 -26.45 -14.47 5.18
CA LYS A 245 -25.88 -14.95 6.45
C LYS A 245 -24.61 -15.80 6.28
N ASN A 246 -24.59 -16.70 5.33
CA ASN A 246 -23.43 -17.60 5.08
C ASN A 246 -22.17 -16.83 4.66
N LEU A 247 -22.33 -15.79 3.86
CA LEU A 247 -21.22 -14.94 3.43
C LEU A 247 -20.71 -14.03 4.56
N ARG A 248 -21.58 -13.65 5.50
CA ARG A 248 -21.16 -12.92 6.71
C ARG A 248 -20.23 -13.72 7.61
N ASP A 249 -20.52 -15.00 7.79
CA ASP A 249 -19.70 -15.90 8.61
C ASP A 249 -18.32 -16.11 7.95
N GLU A 250 -18.24 -16.19 6.62
CA GLU A 250 -16.97 -16.24 5.89
C GLU A 250 -16.19 -14.91 6.01
N TRP A 251 -16.88 -13.76 5.97
CA TRP A 251 -16.28 -12.45 6.19
C TRP A 251 -15.61 -12.29 7.55
N GLN A 252 -16.23 -12.79 8.62
CA GLN A 252 -15.64 -12.75 9.96
C GLN A 252 -14.32 -13.54 9.99
N LYS A 253 -14.24 -14.65 9.25
CA LYS A 253 -13.00 -15.43 9.13
C LYS A 253 -11.91 -14.63 8.40
N VAL A 254 -12.26 -13.91 7.32
CA VAL A 254 -11.32 -13.04 6.59
C VAL A 254 -10.82 -11.93 7.50
N GLN A 255 -11.73 -11.22 8.17
CA GLN A 255 -11.39 -10.14 9.10
C GLN A 255 -10.40 -10.59 10.17
N GLY A 256 -10.60 -11.77 10.75
CA GLY A 256 -9.70 -12.33 11.76
C GLY A 256 -8.29 -12.69 11.27
N ARG A 257 -8.04 -12.65 9.95
CA ARG A 257 -6.71 -12.87 9.35
C ARG A 257 -5.94 -11.59 9.11
N PHE A 258 -6.61 -10.44 9.15
CA PHE A 258 -5.98 -9.14 8.94
C PHE A 258 -5.80 -8.41 10.26
N GLU A 259 -4.67 -7.76 10.42
CA GLU A 259 -4.51 -6.74 11.44
C GLU A 259 -5.12 -5.43 10.91
N ALA A 260 -6.22 -4.99 11.51
CA ALA A 260 -6.95 -3.80 11.10
C ALA A 260 -6.42 -2.55 11.81
N ILE A 261 -6.06 -1.53 11.04
CA ILE A 261 -5.66 -0.22 11.55
C ILE A 261 -6.66 0.83 11.06
N ALA A 262 -7.29 1.53 12.01
CA ALA A 262 -8.10 2.69 11.69
C ALA A 262 -7.19 3.84 11.20
N PHE A 263 -7.24 4.11 9.90
CA PHE A 263 -6.42 5.14 9.25
C PHE A 263 -7.20 6.47 9.24
N LEU A 264 -7.39 6.99 10.45
CA LEU A 264 -8.07 8.26 10.70
C LEU A 264 -7.16 9.11 11.59
N GLU A 265 -6.67 10.19 11.02
CA GLU A 265 -5.72 11.06 11.69
C GLU A 265 -6.42 12.05 12.63
N PRO A 266 -5.83 12.38 13.78
CA PRO A 266 -6.27 13.50 14.60
C PRO A 266 -6.23 14.82 13.83
N ALA A 267 -7.06 15.79 14.25
CA ALA A 267 -7.15 17.09 13.60
C ALA A 267 -5.80 17.80 13.43
N GLU A 268 -4.95 17.74 14.45
CA GLU A 268 -3.58 18.29 14.40
C GLU A 268 -2.74 17.72 13.25
N GLN A 269 -2.76 16.40 13.04
CA GLN A 269 -2.02 15.77 11.96
C GLN A 269 -2.60 16.16 10.60
N SER A 270 -3.93 16.27 10.50
CA SER A 270 -4.59 16.75 9.29
C SER A 270 -4.19 18.19 8.95
N LEU A 271 -4.10 19.07 9.95
CA LEU A 271 -3.62 20.45 9.77
C LEU A 271 -2.16 20.50 9.32
N ARG A 272 -1.28 19.62 9.83
CA ARG A 272 0.11 19.52 9.36
C ARG A 272 0.20 19.12 7.89
N ILE A 273 -0.63 18.18 7.44
CA ILE A 273 -0.70 17.78 6.03
C ILE A 273 -1.18 18.95 5.18
N VAL A 274 -2.25 19.64 5.61
CA VAL A 274 -2.76 20.84 4.92
C VAL A 274 -1.69 21.91 4.83
N ALA A 275 -1.01 22.22 5.93
CA ALA A 275 0.09 23.21 5.95
C ALA A 275 1.22 22.83 4.98
N ALA A 276 1.60 21.56 4.91
CA ALA A 276 2.62 21.09 3.99
C ALA A 276 2.21 21.14 2.50
N ALA A 277 0.90 21.15 2.23
CA ALA A 277 0.39 21.29 0.86
C ALA A 277 0.64 22.69 0.27
N PHE A 278 0.81 23.70 1.12
CA PHE A 278 1.06 25.06 0.68
C PHE A 278 2.57 25.37 0.63
N ALA A 279 2.98 26.10 -0.39
CA ALA A 279 4.35 26.58 -0.53
C ALA A 279 4.33 28.06 -0.97
N PRO A 280 5.29 28.88 -0.51
CA PRO A 280 5.43 30.24 -1.01
C PRO A 280 5.87 30.23 -2.48
N LYS A 281 5.36 31.18 -3.28
CA LYS A 281 5.86 31.50 -4.62
C LYS A 281 7.00 32.52 -4.50
N GLY A 282 8.17 32.06 -4.06
CA GLY A 282 9.31 32.93 -3.75
C GLY A 282 9.41 33.30 -2.27
N SER A 283 10.13 34.40 -1.93
CA SER A 283 10.21 34.87 -0.55
C SER A 283 8.88 35.58 -0.17
N LEU A 284 8.26 35.13 0.93
CA LEU A 284 7.10 35.82 1.49
C LEU A 284 7.53 37.22 1.94
N ALA A 285 6.67 38.21 1.70
CA ALA A 285 6.91 39.56 2.19
C ALA A 285 7.06 39.56 3.73
N PRO A 286 8.00 40.27 4.32
CA PRO A 286 8.27 40.27 5.78
C PRO A 286 7.02 40.49 6.64
N ALA A 287 6.09 41.33 6.17
CA ALA A 287 4.81 41.56 6.83
C ALA A 287 3.91 40.33 6.97
N VAL A 288 3.95 39.41 5.98
CA VAL A 288 3.18 38.15 6.01
C VAL A 288 3.80 37.17 7.00
N THR A 289 5.13 37.12 7.00
CA THR A 289 5.87 36.25 7.94
C THR A 289 5.64 36.68 9.39
N ALA A 290 5.65 37.97 9.67
CA ALA A 290 5.37 38.53 11.01
C ALA A 290 3.92 38.23 11.45
N HIS A 291 2.93 38.46 10.58
CA HIS A 291 1.52 38.17 10.89
C HIS A 291 1.23 36.69 11.15
N CYS A 292 1.88 35.77 10.43
CA CYS A 292 1.78 34.32 10.70
C CYS A 292 2.42 33.96 12.05
N ALA A 293 3.54 34.56 12.41
CA ALA A 293 4.20 34.31 13.69
C ALA A 293 3.32 34.77 14.87
N ASP A 294 2.71 35.94 14.78
CA ASP A 294 1.82 36.48 15.84
C ASP A 294 0.54 35.65 16.00
N SER A 295 0.01 35.06 14.91
CA SER A 295 -1.19 34.20 14.95
C SER A 295 -0.96 32.81 15.52
N ILE A 296 0.28 32.34 15.60
CA ILE A 296 0.64 31.03 16.16
C ILE A 296 0.90 31.14 17.68
N THR A 297 1.20 32.35 18.17
CA THR A 297 1.48 32.63 19.58
C THR A 297 0.25 33.02 20.42
N GLN A 298 -0.91 33.18 19.81
CA GLN A 298 -2.23 33.32 20.44
C GLN A 298 -3.00 32.00 20.44
#